data_78a70908cc5e5f8932dc7d55835cbd52
#
_entry.id   78a70908cc5e5f8932dc7d55835cbd52
#
_cell.length_a   1.000
_cell.length_b   1.000
_cell.length_c   1.000
_cell.angle_alpha   90.00
_cell.angle_beta   90.00
_cell.angle_gamma   90.00
#
_symmetry.space_group_name_H-M   'P 1'
#
loop_
_entity.id
_entity.type
_entity.pdbx_description
1 polymer ?
#
loop_
_entity_poly.entity_id
_entity_poly.type
_entity_poly.pdbx_seq_one_letter_code
_entity_poly.pdbx_strand_id
1 'polypeptide(L)'
;IVRSQSLLGKDAPYVPGWDCHGLPIEWKIEEEYRKKKLNKDEVPAAEFRAQCRAYADKWVGVQKEQFKRLGVMGAWAAPYLTMKFDAEATIVGELLKFAESGQLYRGAKPVMWSPVEKTALAEAEVEYEDITSTQIDVAFEIVEAPNAPELVGAHAVIWTTTPWTIPVNQALAYGPEVEYVLIELGTGPKYLIAEALFESFEKRTDFYWKTVSTGSAEDLGYEKKVIKGSQLAGAVARHPMHALGGFFAKPRPFLAGDFVTTDAGTGLVHMAPDHGEDDFALCKANGLNPVFAVEGDGKYRADWLWLGGQGSVINPKFVGKDGPICTDLREAARGGPELTKDARAPWPETPPATTPPDKAPA
;
A
#
# COMPACT_ATOMS: atom_id res chain seq x y z
N ILE A 1 30.75 30.03 -13.21
CA ILE A 1 29.97 31.09 -13.89
C ILE A 1 30.18 32.42 -13.17
N VAL A 2 29.78 32.60 -11.89
CA VAL A 2 29.84 33.88 -11.15
C VAL A 2 31.21 34.52 -11.23
N ARG A 3 32.30 33.80 -10.90
CA ARG A 3 33.67 34.33 -10.97
C ARG A 3 34.06 34.80 -12.36
N SER A 4 33.82 34.00 -13.39
CA SER A 4 34.20 34.37 -14.75
C SER A 4 33.44 35.59 -15.24
N GLN A 5 32.16 35.70 -14.92
CA GLN A 5 31.35 36.85 -15.31
C GLN A 5 31.77 38.14 -14.53
N SER A 6 32.06 37.98 -13.21
CA SER A 6 32.61 39.12 -12.42
C SER A 6 33.95 39.58 -12.91
N LEU A 7 34.85 38.66 -13.29
CA LEU A 7 36.16 39.01 -13.89
C LEU A 7 36.04 39.72 -15.25
N LEU A 8 34.95 39.43 -15.99
CA LEU A 8 34.62 40.14 -17.23
C LEU A 8 33.92 41.49 -17.00
N GLY A 9 33.84 41.96 -15.76
CA GLY A 9 33.26 43.25 -15.40
C GLY A 9 31.73 43.28 -15.38
N LYS A 10 31.08 42.13 -15.41
CA LYS A 10 29.61 42.02 -15.30
C LYS A 10 29.17 42.00 -13.87
N ASP A 11 27.99 42.56 -13.59
CA ASP A 11 27.32 42.37 -12.33
C ASP A 11 26.76 40.94 -12.30
N ALA A 12 27.36 40.08 -11.49
CA ALA A 12 27.02 38.66 -11.36
C ALA A 12 26.80 38.32 -9.87
N PRO A 13 25.72 38.82 -9.27
CA PRO A 13 25.43 38.58 -7.86
C PRO A 13 25.13 37.08 -7.63
N TYR A 14 25.61 36.56 -6.51
CA TYR A 14 25.29 35.25 -6.02
C TYR A 14 24.76 35.35 -4.60
N VAL A 15 23.52 34.99 -4.41
CA VAL A 15 22.88 34.87 -3.09
C VAL A 15 22.88 33.41 -2.70
N PRO A 16 23.72 33.00 -1.71
CA PRO A 16 23.68 31.64 -1.23
C PRO A 16 22.33 31.31 -0.57
N GLY A 17 21.84 30.11 -0.82
CA GLY A 17 20.57 29.64 -0.25
C GLY A 17 20.73 28.29 0.43
N TRP A 18 19.90 28.05 1.44
CA TRP A 18 19.79 26.79 2.13
C TRP A 18 18.33 26.35 2.22
N ASP A 19 18.12 25.07 1.93
CA ASP A 19 16.92 24.36 2.32
C ASP A 19 17.09 23.91 3.77
N CYS A 20 16.23 24.42 4.66
CA CYS A 20 16.41 24.32 6.10
C CYS A 20 15.39 23.39 6.77
N HIS A 21 14.79 22.46 6.03
CA HIS A 21 13.79 21.51 6.51
C HIS A 21 13.92 20.17 5.80
N GLY A 22 13.05 19.23 6.14
CA GLY A 22 12.99 17.93 5.52
C GLY A 22 13.48 16.79 6.42
N LEU A 23 13.21 15.58 5.95
CA LEU A 23 13.45 14.32 6.68
C LEU A 23 14.89 14.17 7.23
N PRO A 24 15.95 14.54 6.50
CA PRO A 24 17.32 14.39 7.04
C PRO A 24 17.58 15.19 8.32
N ILE A 25 16.98 16.38 8.45
CA ILE A 25 17.09 17.20 9.66
C ILE A 25 16.28 16.61 10.79
N GLU A 26 15.03 16.24 10.50
CA GLU A 26 14.11 15.64 11.48
C GLU A 26 14.69 14.34 12.05
N TRP A 27 15.23 13.49 11.17
CA TRP A 27 15.86 12.23 11.58
C TRP A 27 17.06 12.45 12.50
N LYS A 28 17.91 13.47 12.26
CA LYS A 28 19.02 13.79 13.15
C LYS A 28 18.57 14.23 14.55
N ILE A 29 17.51 14.98 14.65
CA ILE A 29 16.93 15.35 15.94
C ILE A 29 16.29 14.12 16.61
N GLU A 30 15.60 13.27 15.85
CA GLU A 30 15.05 12.03 16.37
C GLU A 30 16.12 11.08 16.91
N GLU A 31 17.26 10.96 16.23
CA GLU A 31 18.39 10.17 16.75
C GLU A 31 18.84 10.65 18.15
N GLU A 32 18.78 11.97 18.41
CA GLU A 32 19.12 12.50 19.72
C GLU A 32 18.10 12.08 20.80
N TYR A 33 16.83 12.02 20.46
CA TYR A 33 15.78 11.49 21.33
C TYR A 33 15.97 9.99 21.58
N ARG A 34 16.23 9.22 20.54
CA ARG A 34 16.50 7.77 20.65
C ARG A 34 17.70 7.47 21.55
N LYS A 35 18.79 8.25 21.43
CA LYS A 35 19.97 8.13 22.32
C LYS A 35 19.65 8.37 23.78
N LYS A 36 18.69 9.26 24.05
CA LYS A 36 18.18 9.56 25.40
C LYS A 36 17.07 8.60 25.84
N LYS A 37 16.69 7.61 25.02
CA LYS A 37 15.57 6.68 25.24
C LYS A 37 14.22 7.40 25.38
N LEU A 38 14.05 8.51 24.68
CA LEU A 38 12.83 9.29 24.59
C LEU A 38 12.14 9.04 23.25
N ASN A 39 10.82 9.16 23.24
CA ASN A 39 10.02 9.05 22.03
C ASN A 39 9.70 10.45 21.49
N LYS A 40 10.06 10.74 20.24
CA LYS A 40 9.74 12.04 19.59
C LYS A 40 8.24 12.30 19.48
N ASP A 41 7.42 11.24 19.34
CA ASP A 41 5.98 11.35 19.16
C ASP A 41 5.27 11.86 20.43
N GLU A 42 5.95 11.83 21.57
CA GLU A 42 5.48 12.38 22.84
C GLU A 42 5.86 13.86 23.04
N VAL A 43 6.71 14.40 22.15
CA VAL A 43 7.17 15.78 22.20
C VAL A 43 6.20 16.71 21.48
N PRO A 44 5.84 17.88 22.03
CA PRO A 44 5.03 18.85 21.31
C PRO A 44 5.64 19.24 19.98
N ALA A 45 4.85 19.22 18.90
CA ALA A 45 5.35 19.49 17.53
C ALA A 45 6.09 20.84 17.40
N ALA A 46 5.65 21.86 18.15
CA ALA A 46 6.30 23.17 18.15
C ALA A 46 7.71 23.10 18.72
N GLU A 47 7.92 22.32 19.78
CA GLU A 47 9.23 22.11 20.40
C GLU A 47 10.16 21.33 19.48
N PHE A 48 9.68 20.25 18.89
CA PHE A 48 10.45 19.44 17.92
C PHE A 48 10.88 20.30 16.71
N ARG A 49 9.97 21.09 16.14
CA ARG A 49 10.26 22.02 15.04
C ARG A 49 11.31 23.09 15.42
N ALA A 50 11.23 23.62 16.66
CA ALA A 50 12.22 24.56 17.14
C ALA A 50 13.61 23.95 17.20
N GLN A 51 13.75 22.69 17.59
CA GLN A 51 15.01 21.96 17.60
C GLN A 51 15.53 21.72 16.19
N CYS A 52 14.67 21.35 15.24
CA CYS A 52 15.03 21.24 13.83
C CYS A 52 15.55 22.57 13.26
N ARG A 53 14.90 23.69 13.55
CA ARG A 53 15.36 25.04 13.14
C ARG A 53 16.73 25.37 13.74
N ALA A 54 16.93 25.11 15.01
CA ALA A 54 18.22 25.36 15.68
C ALA A 54 19.34 24.49 15.08
N TYR A 55 19.05 23.24 14.72
CA TYR A 55 19.98 22.37 14.05
C TYR A 55 20.34 22.89 12.64
N ALA A 56 19.35 23.30 11.87
CA ALA A 56 19.56 23.87 10.54
C ALA A 56 20.39 25.16 10.61
N ASP A 57 20.08 26.06 11.53
CA ASP A 57 20.83 27.34 11.71
C ASP A 57 22.30 27.09 12.04
N LYS A 58 22.58 26.13 12.92
CA LYS A 58 23.95 25.71 13.23
C LYS A 58 24.68 25.28 11.95
N TRP A 59 24.06 24.46 11.11
CA TRP A 59 24.70 23.95 9.90
C TRP A 59 24.83 25.01 8.81
N VAL A 60 23.91 25.94 8.70
CA VAL A 60 24.06 27.13 7.85
C VAL A 60 25.33 27.87 8.23
N GLY A 61 25.59 28.12 9.53
CA GLY A 61 26.80 28.75 10.01
C GLY A 61 28.07 27.97 9.64
N VAL A 62 28.08 26.69 9.90
CA VAL A 62 29.24 25.82 9.59
C VAL A 62 29.54 25.79 8.09
N GLN A 63 28.55 25.51 7.27
CA GLN A 63 28.73 25.39 5.82
C GLN A 63 29.10 26.75 5.18
N LYS A 64 28.54 27.84 5.67
CA LYS A 64 28.89 29.19 5.24
C LYS A 64 30.41 29.43 5.36
N GLU A 65 31.01 29.11 6.50
CA GLU A 65 32.46 29.31 6.70
C GLU A 65 33.26 28.32 5.85
N GLN A 66 32.83 27.11 5.64
CA GLN A 66 33.45 26.13 4.76
C GLN A 66 33.45 26.62 3.29
N PHE A 67 32.32 27.11 2.80
CA PHE A 67 32.22 27.64 1.44
C PHE A 67 33.06 28.88 1.23
N LYS A 68 33.11 29.79 2.22
CA LYS A 68 34.04 30.95 2.17
C LYS A 68 35.51 30.51 2.07
N ARG A 69 35.87 29.47 2.87
CA ARG A 69 37.24 28.92 2.81
C ARG A 69 37.55 28.32 1.44
N LEU A 70 36.61 27.71 0.77
CA LEU A 70 36.72 27.21 -0.60
C LEU A 70 36.73 28.35 -1.64
N GLY A 71 36.60 29.58 -1.19
CA GLY A 71 36.65 30.78 -2.03
C GLY A 71 35.35 31.00 -2.83
N VAL A 72 34.22 30.53 -2.37
CA VAL A 72 32.91 30.85 -2.97
C VAL A 72 32.60 32.31 -2.66
N MET A 73 32.45 33.12 -3.70
CA MET A 73 32.08 34.54 -3.59
C MET A 73 30.58 34.69 -3.62
N GLY A 74 30.01 35.46 -2.69
CA GLY A 74 28.58 35.66 -2.62
C GLY A 74 28.15 36.65 -1.52
N ALA A 75 26.88 36.96 -1.48
CA ALA A 75 26.22 37.84 -0.49
C ALA A 75 25.97 37.10 0.84
N TRP A 76 27.07 36.73 1.52
CA TRP A 76 27.01 35.92 2.76
C TRP A 76 26.32 36.60 3.95
N ALA A 77 26.15 37.92 3.92
CA ALA A 77 25.50 38.69 4.98
C ALA A 77 23.99 38.50 5.00
N ALA A 78 23.41 38.23 3.83
CA ALA A 78 21.97 38.09 3.67
C ALA A 78 21.62 36.85 2.82
N PRO A 79 21.85 35.62 3.34
CA PRO A 79 21.54 34.42 2.61
C PRO A 79 20.01 34.22 2.53
N TYR A 80 19.59 33.50 1.48
CA TYR A 80 18.22 32.98 1.41
C TYR A 80 18.12 31.72 2.27
N LEU A 81 17.18 31.70 3.21
CA LEU A 81 16.92 30.56 4.09
C LEU A 81 15.43 30.23 4.01
N THR A 82 15.09 29.00 3.65
CA THR A 82 13.69 28.56 3.55
C THR A 82 12.97 28.55 4.90
N MET A 83 13.70 28.55 6.01
CA MET A 83 13.15 28.61 7.38
C MET A 83 12.87 30.05 7.86
N LYS A 84 13.15 31.09 7.08
CA LYS A 84 12.78 32.46 7.46
C LYS A 84 11.27 32.62 7.36
N PHE A 85 10.66 33.30 8.33
CA PHE A 85 9.21 33.45 8.40
C PHE A 85 8.60 34.18 7.20
N ASP A 86 9.32 35.13 6.61
CA ASP A 86 8.89 35.80 5.38
C ASP A 86 8.91 34.85 4.15
N ALA A 87 9.92 33.96 4.08
CA ALA A 87 9.98 32.93 3.06
C ALA A 87 8.84 31.91 3.24
N GLU A 88 8.63 31.42 4.46
CA GLU A 88 7.51 30.51 4.77
C GLU A 88 6.16 31.16 4.46
N ALA A 89 5.95 32.42 4.83
CA ALA A 89 4.71 33.15 4.54
C ALA A 89 4.48 33.27 3.02
N THR A 90 5.52 33.52 2.24
CA THR A 90 5.44 33.57 0.79
C THR A 90 5.05 32.21 0.21
N ILE A 91 5.69 31.12 0.66
CA ILE A 91 5.38 29.74 0.22
C ILE A 91 3.92 29.40 0.51
N VAL A 92 3.44 29.69 1.73
CA VAL A 92 2.05 29.45 2.11
C VAL A 92 1.09 30.32 1.27
N GLY A 93 1.46 31.58 1.01
CA GLY A 93 0.68 32.47 0.15
C GLY A 93 0.52 31.95 -1.28
N GLU A 94 1.57 31.38 -1.84
CA GLU A 94 1.48 30.74 -3.16
C GLU A 94 0.62 29.48 -3.13
N LEU A 95 0.72 28.64 -2.10
CA LEU A 95 -0.12 27.46 -1.93
C LEU A 95 -1.61 27.83 -1.83
N LEU A 96 -1.94 28.92 -1.14
CA LEU A 96 -3.33 29.40 -1.02
C LEU A 96 -3.95 29.78 -2.36
N LYS A 97 -3.17 30.26 -3.32
CA LYS A 97 -3.66 30.54 -4.69
C LYS A 97 -4.14 29.25 -5.40
N PHE A 98 -3.48 28.11 -5.15
CA PHE A 98 -3.96 26.82 -5.65
C PHE A 98 -5.26 26.40 -4.95
N ALA A 99 -5.39 26.67 -3.65
CA ALA A 99 -6.63 26.39 -2.93
C ALA A 99 -7.79 27.26 -3.47
N GLU A 100 -7.56 28.54 -3.69
CA GLU A 100 -8.56 29.48 -4.26
C GLU A 100 -9.00 29.08 -5.66
N SER A 101 -8.09 28.55 -6.48
CA SER A 101 -8.42 28.07 -7.83
C SER A 101 -9.10 26.70 -7.84
N GLY A 102 -9.27 26.05 -6.68
CA GLY A 102 -9.86 24.71 -6.58
C GLY A 102 -8.93 23.57 -6.99
N GLN A 103 -7.65 23.83 -7.26
CA GLN A 103 -6.68 22.81 -7.64
C GLN A 103 -6.12 22.05 -6.43
N LEU A 104 -6.20 22.63 -5.23
CA LEU A 104 -5.83 21.96 -3.99
C LEU A 104 -7.06 21.31 -3.36
N TYR A 105 -7.04 20.00 -3.24
CA TYR A 105 -8.11 19.22 -2.62
C TYR A 105 -7.53 18.12 -1.71
N ARG A 106 -8.33 17.66 -0.77
CA ARG A 106 -7.97 16.52 0.07
C ARG A 106 -8.39 15.22 -0.60
N GLY A 107 -7.45 14.30 -0.77
CA GLY A 107 -7.70 12.99 -1.38
C GLY A 107 -6.79 11.93 -0.79
N ALA A 108 -7.06 10.66 -1.15
CA ALA A 108 -6.19 9.54 -0.86
C ALA A 108 -5.52 9.07 -2.16
N LYS A 109 -4.26 8.71 -2.06
CA LYS A 109 -3.47 8.07 -3.13
C LYS A 109 -2.43 7.16 -2.47
N PRO A 110 -2.18 5.94 -2.99
CA PRO A 110 -1.04 5.14 -2.57
C PRO A 110 0.27 5.90 -2.78
N VAL A 111 1.13 5.87 -1.79
CA VAL A 111 2.45 6.52 -1.83
C VAL A 111 3.47 5.62 -1.14
N MET A 112 4.76 5.76 -1.52
CA MET A 112 5.83 5.12 -0.76
C MET A 112 5.84 5.67 0.67
N TRP A 113 5.92 4.77 1.64
CA TRP A 113 5.76 5.09 3.05
C TRP A 113 6.84 4.44 3.90
N SER A 114 7.47 5.21 4.77
CA SER A 114 8.36 4.67 5.80
C SER A 114 7.61 4.42 7.10
N PRO A 115 7.48 3.16 7.55
CA PRO A 115 6.85 2.86 8.84
C PRO A 115 7.73 3.25 10.04
N VAL A 116 9.03 3.48 9.81
CA VAL A 116 9.97 3.89 10.87
C VAL A 116 9.83 5.38 11.15
N GLU A 117 9.89 6.21 10.13
CA GLU A 117 9.71 7.66 10.23
C GLU A 117 8.23 8.08 10.24
N LYS A 118 7.32 7.17 9.89
CA LYS A 118 5.86 7.40 9.79
C LYS A 118 5.52 8.56 8.84
N THR A 119 6.14 8.52 7.66
CA THR A 119 5.98 9.58 6.67
C THR A 119 6.00 9.02 5.24
N ALA A 120 5.38 9.75 4.32
CA ALA A 120 5.51 9.51 2.89
C ALA A 120 6.93 9.84 2.43
N LEU A 121 7.42 9.09 1.45
CA LEU A 121 8.71 9.30 0.81
C LEU A 121 8.52 9.85 -0.59
N ALA A 122 9.37 10.80 -0.99
CA ALA A 122 9.50 11.16 -2.39
C ALA A 122 10.23 10.03 -3.14
N GLU A 123 9.95 9.90 -4.44
CA GLU A 123 10.58 8.85 -5.27
C GLU A 123 12.12 8.88 -5.20
N ALA A 124 12.70 10.08 -5.13
CA ALA A 124 14.15 10.25 -5.01
C ALA A 124 14.73 9.83 -3.65
N GLU A 125 13.90 9.59 -2.66
CA GLU A 125 14.31 9.14 -1.31
C GLU A 125 14.19 7.62 -1.15
N VAL A 126 13.62 6.93 -2.15
CA VAL A 126 13.43 5.47 -2.12
C VAL A 126 14.69 4.80 -2.63
N GLU A 127 15.28 3.95 -1.81
CA GLU A 127 16.38 3.06 -2.16
C GLU A 127 15.86 1.62 -2.28
N TYR A 128 16.29 0.93 -3.32
CA TYR A 128 15.88 -0.44 -3.59
C TYR A 128 17.00 -1.41 -3.21
N GLU A 129 16.65 -2.43 -2.44
CA GLU A 129 17.56 -3.49 -2.01
C GLU A 129 16.95 -4.86 -2.32
N ASP A 130 17.81 -5.83 -2.63
CA ASP A 130 17.39 -7.23 -2.76
C ASP A 130 17.06 -7.81 -1.39
N ILE A 131 15.82 -8.16 -1.19
CA ILE A 131 15.34 -8.77 0.07
C ILE A 131 14.71 -10.14 -0.17
N THR A 132 14.78 -10.99 0.82
CA THR A 132 14.00 -12.24 0.84
C THR A 132 12.61 -11.94 1.42
N SER A 133 11.58 -12.11 0.59
CA SER A 133 10.19 -11.90 0.99
C SER A 133 9.42 -13.20 1.01
N THR A 134 8.37 -13.26 1.84
CA THR A 134 7.40 -14.36 1.83
C THR A 134 6.43 -14.16 0.68
N GLN A 135 6.27 -15.19 -0.15
CA GLN A 135 5.23 -15.23 -1.17
C GLN A 135 4.18 -16.28 -0.83
N ILE A 136 2.94 -16.02 -1.22
CA ILE A 136 1.83 -16.95 -1.04
C ILE A 136 0.94 -17.02 -2.28
N ASP A 137 0.37 -18.18 -2.50
CA ASP A 137 -0.71 -18.41 -3.45
C ASP A 137 -2.02 -18.52 -2.63
N VAL A 138 -3.05 -17.77 -3.02
CA VAL A 138 -4.33 -17.70 -2.29
C VAL A 138 -5.49 -18.02 -3.21
N ALA A 139 -6.30 -18.97 -2.81
CA ALA A 139 -7.46 -19.43 -3.56
C ALA A 139 -8.74 -18.67 -3.14
N PHE A 140 -9.43 -18.08 -4.12
CA PHE A 140 -10.71 -17.39 -3.96
C PHE A 140 -11.81 -18.21 -4.64
N GLU A 141 -12.78 -18.72 -3.92
CA GLU A 141 -13.91 -19.47 -4.48
C GLU A 141 -14.74 -18.58 -5.40
N ILE A 142 -14.93 -18.99 -6.64
CA ILE A 142 -15.81 -18.32 -7.62
C ILE A 142 -17.24 -18.72 -7.33
N VAL A 143 -18.11 -17.75 -7.07
CA VAL A 143 -19.52 -17.99 -6.72
C VAL A 143 -20.49 -17.61 -7.83
N GLU A 144 -20.06 -16.73 -8.72
CA GLU A 144 -20.82 -16.33 -9.91
C GLU A 144 -19.86 -16.21 -11.11
N ALA A 145 -20.27 -16.71 -12.27
CA ALA A 145 -19.53 -16.61 -13.51
C ALA A 145 -20.51 -16.67 -14.71
N PRO A 146 -21.15 -15.54 -15.04
CA PRO A 146 -22.24 -15.53 -16.02
C PRO A 146 -21.84 -15.96 -17.42
N ASN A 147 -20.58 -15.70 -17.82
CA ASN A 147 -20.06 -16.04 -19.16
C ASN A 147 -19.26 -17.36 -19.19
N ALA A 148 -19.04 -17.97 -18.04
CA ALA A 148 -18.34 -19.27 -17.90
C ALA A 148 -18.89 -20.04 -16.70
N PRO A 149 -20.13 -20.58 -16.77
CA PRO A 149 -20.80 -21.20 -15.62
C PRO A 149 -20.02 -22.36 -14.97
N GLU A 150 -19.15 -23.02 -15.73
CA GLU A 150 -18.27 -24.09 -15.27
C GLU A 150 -17.25 -23.64 -14.21
N LEU A 151 -17.01 -22.34 -14.08
CA LEU A 151 -16.13 -21.78 -13.06
C LEU A 151 -16.77 -21.66 -11.68
N VAL A 152 -18.08 -21.80 -11.58
CA VAL A 152 -18.77 -21.72 -10.29
C VAL A 152 -18.34 -22.91 -9.41
N GLY A 153 -17.84 -22.59 -8.21
CA GLY A 153 -17.24 -23.56 -7.28
C GLY A 153 -15.76 -23.85 -7.53
N ALA A 154 -15.18 -23.35 -8.62
CA ALA A 154 -13.74 -23.34 -8.81
C ALA A 154 -13.07 -22.22 -7.98
N HIS A 155 -11.76 -22.29 -7.86
CA HIS A 155 -10.96 -21.32 -7.10
C HIS A 155 -10.05 -20.53 -8.03
N ALA A 156 -10.24 -19.24 -8.11
CA ALA A 156 -9.27 -18.31 -8.70
C ALA A 156 -8.05 -18.21 -7.80
N VAL A 157 -6.88 -18.54 -8.30
CA VAL A 157 -5.64 -18.46 -7.51
C VAL A 157 -4.91 -17.18 -7.85
N ILE A 158 -4.65 -16.37 -6.83
CA ILE A 158 -3.77 -15.20 -6.92
C ILE A 158 -2.43 -15.49 -6.25
N TRP A 159 -1.42 -14.76 -6.64
CA TRP A 159 -0.11 -14.80 -6.05
C TRP A 159 0.28 -13.40 -5.54
N THR A 160 0.95 -13.33 -4.39
CA THR A 160 1.45 -12.08 -3.84
C THR A 160 2.72 -12.27 -3.04
N THR A 161 3.59 -11.26 -3.08
CA THR A 161 4.77 -11.11 -2.21
C THR A 161 4.49 -10.23 -1.00
N THR A 162 3.28 -9.65 -0.91
CA THR A 162 2.83 -8.79 0.19
C THR A 162 1.58 -9.39 0.86
N PRO A 163 1.69 -10.55 1.54
CA PRO A 163 0.54 -11.28 2.06
C PRO A 163 -0.27 -10.51 3.10
N TRP A 164 0.31 -9.49 3.70
CA TRP A 164 -0.35 -8.60 4.65
C TRP A 164 -1.44 -7.71 4.02
N THR A 165 -1.51 -7.62 2.68
CA THR A 165 -2.56 -6.89 1.97
C THR A 165 -3.82 -7.73 1.71
N ILE A 166 -3.76 -9.05 1.87
CA ILE A 166 -4.91 -9.95 1.65
C ILE A 166 -6.13 -9.57 2.50
N PRO A 167 -6.01 -9.19 3.79
CA PRO A 167 -7.17 -8.78 4.59
C PRO A 167 -7.93 -7.58 4.03
N VAL A 168 -7.32 -6.75 3.20
CA VAL A 168 -7.97 -5.58 2.56
C VAL A 168 -8.26 -5.77 1.09
N ASN A 169 -8.15 -7.01 0.59
CA ASN A 169 -8.57 -7.36 -0.76
C ASN A 169 -10.03 -6.95 -1.00
N GLN A 170 -10.31 -6.34 -2.14
CA GLN A 170 -11.66 -5.92 -2.53
C GLN A 170 -12.12 -6.48 -3.88
N ALA A 171 -11.19 -6.90 -4.74
CA ALA A 171 -11.48 -7.43 -6.06
C ALA A 171 -10.36 -8.35 -6.54
N LEU A 172 -10.57 -8.99 -7.68
CA LEU A 172 -9.56 -9.73 -8.43
C LEU A 172 -9.43 -9.10 -9.82
N ALA A 173 -8.21 -8.78 -10.26
CA ALA A 173 -7.99 -8.31 -11.63
C ALA A 173 -7.60 -9.47 -12.55
N TYR A 174 -8.08 -9.43 -13.79
CA TYR A 174 -7.77 -10.38 -14.85
C TYR A 174 -7.42 -9.65 -16.16
N GLY A 175 -6.59 -10.28 -16.98
CA GLY A 175 -6.30 -9.80 -18.34
C GLY A 175 -7.34 -10.29 -19.33
N PRO A 176 -8.12 -9.42 -20.03
CA PRO A 176 -9.13 -9.86 -20.98
C PRO A 176 -8.60 -10.71 -22.14
N GLU A 177 -7.35 -10.46 -22.53
CA GLU A 177 -6.67 -11.17 -23.62
C GLU A 177 -5.85 -12.38 -23.14
N VAL A 178 -5.75 -12.58 -21.81
CA VAL A 178 -5.01 -13.70 -21.24
C VAL A 178 -5.84 -14.97 -21.36
N GLU A 179 -5.19 -16.07 -21.74
CA GLU A 179 -5.78 -17.40 -21.69
C GLU A 179 -5.55 -18.03 -20.32
N TYR A 180 -6.63 -18.48 -19.70
CA TYR A 180 -6.64 -19.15 -18.42
C TYR A 180 -6.94 -20.62 -18.60
N VAL A 181 -6.52 -21.43 -17.67
CA VAL A 181 -6.85 -22.84 -17.63
C VAL A 181 -7.58 -23.17 -16.33
N LEU A 182 -8.73 -23.81 -16.48
CA LEU A 182 -9.43 -24.47 -15.38
C LEU A 182 -8.87 -25.87 -15.24
N ILE A 183 -8.30 -26.17 -14.09
CA ILE A 183 -7.66 -27.44 -13.77
C ILE A 183 -8.56 -28.18 -12.80
N GLU A 184 -8.96 -29.38 -13.15
CA GLU A 184 -9.75 -30.27 -12.30
C GLU A 184 -8.91 -31.48 -11.89
N LEU A 185 -8.85 -31.74 -10.59
CA LEU A 185 -8.12 -32.86 -9.99
C LEU A 185 -9.08 -33.95 -9.55
N GLY A 186 -9.50 -34.81 -10.46
CA GLY A 186 -10.46 -35.87 -10.13
C GLY A 186 -11.70 -35.35 -9.43
N THR A 187 -11.96 -35.75 -8.19
CA THR A 187 -13.06 -35.24 -7.35
C THR A 187 -12.66 -34.06 -6.44
N GLY A 188 -11.46 -33.53 -6.63
CA GLY A 188 -10.91 -32.44 -5.81
C GLY A 188 -11.38 -31.05 -6.23
N PRO A 189 -10.81 -30.00 -5.60
CA PRO A 189 -11.12 -28.62 -5.96
C PRO A 189 -10.57 -28.30 -7.36
N LYS A 190 -11.28 -27.44 -8.07
CA LYS A 190 -10.87 -26.87 -9.37
C LYS A 190 -10.14 -25.56 -9.17
N TYR A 191 -9.11 -25.31 -9.97
CA TYR A 191 -8.32 -24.09 -9.89
C TYR A 191 -8.26 -23.38 -11.24
N LEU A 192 -8.34 -22.05 -11.19
CA LEU A 192 -8.21 -21.16 -12.36
C LEU A 192 -6.91 -20.38 -12.26
N ILE A 193 -6.04 -20.51 -13.27
CA ILE A 193 -4.76 -19.79 -13.40
C ILE A 193 -4.52 -19.49 -14.88
N ALA A 194 -3.62 -18.52 -15.18
CA ALA A 194 -3.20 -18.30 -16.56
C ALA A 194 -2.46 -19.54 -17.10
N GLU A 195 -2.79 -19.95 -18.32
CA GLU A 195 -2.21 -21.16 -18.94
C GLU A 195 -0.67 -21.08 -19.00
N ALA A 196 -0.14 -19.93 -19.41
CA ALA A 196 1.31 -19.70 -19.51
C ALA A 196 2.06 -19.85 -18.17
N LEU A 197 1.36 -19.72 -17.05
CA LEU A 197 1.95 -19.79 -15.70
C LEU A 197 1.68 -21.13 -14.98
N PHE A 198 0.97 -22.03 -15.62
CA PHE A 198 0.58 -23.31 -15.01
C PHE A 198 1.79 -24.15 -14.56
N GLU A 199 2.77 -24.33 -15.43
CA GLU A 199 3.97 -25.13 -15.11
C GLU A 199 4.76 -24.55 -13.92
N SER A 200 4.87 -23.22 -13.87
CA SER A 200 5.52 -22.51 -12.78
C SER A 200 4.75 -22.65 -11.46
N PHE A 201 3.43 -22.58 -11.51
CA PHE A 201 2.55 -22.80 -10.36
C PHE A 201 2.65 -24.23 -9.85
N GLU A 202 2.60 -25.23 -10.75
CA GLU A 202 2.73 -26.64 -10.41
C GLU A 202 4.02 -26.94 -9.65
N LYS A 203 5.15 -26.41 -10.16
CA LYS A 203 6.46 -26.56 -9.51
C LYS A 203 6.53 -25.90 -8.14
N ARG A 204 5.94 -24.70 -8.01
CA ARG A 204 6.00 -23.90 -6.77
C ARG A 204 5.14 -24.46 -5.64
N THR A 205 4.01 -25.07 -5.97
CA THR A 205 3.00 -25.51 -5.00
C THR A 205 3.07 -26.99 -4.62
N ASP A 206 4.03 -27.74 -5.14
CA ASP A 206 4.09 -29.20 -5.04
C ASP A 206 2.78 -29.89 -5.49
N PHE A 207 2.04 -29.22 -6.36
CA PHE A 207 0.74 -29.65 -6.83
C PHE A 207 0.82 -31.02 -7.50
N TYR A 208 1.88 -31.23 -8.27
CA TYR A 208 2.20 -32.49 -8.92
C TYR A 208 2.37 -33.64 -7.92
N TRP A 209 3.11 -33.46 -6.85
CA TRP A 209 3.40 -34.52 -5.87
C TRP A 209 2.20 -34.94 -5.04
N LYS A 210 1.28 -34.05 -4.75
CA LYS A 210 0.02 -34.39 -4.06
C LYS A 210 -0.89 -35.22 -4.94
N THR A 211 -0.83 -35.06 -6.24
CA THR A 211 -1.60 -35.77 -7.22
C THR A 211 -1.02 -37.18 -7.46
N VAL A 212 0.31 -37.28 -7.52
CA VAL A 212 1.03 -38.56 -7.78
C VAL A 212 1.06 -39.47 -6.55
N SER A 213 1.01 -38.94 -5.32
CA SER A 213 1.07 -39.76 -4.11
C SER A 213 -0.21 -40.55 -3.81
N THR A 214 -1.29 -40.34 -4.56
CA THR A 214 -2.59 -41.00 -4.39
C THR A 214 -2.91 -42.06 -5.44
N GLY A 215 -2.06 -42.24 -6.47
CA GLY A 215 -2.25 -43.23 -7.55
C GLY A 215 -1.07 -43.33 -8.51
N SER A 216 -1.07 -44.30 -9.39
CA SER A 216 -0.04 -44.43 -10.44
C SER A 216 -0.07 -43.22 -11.39
N ALA A 217 1.09 -42.71 -11.76
CA ALA A 217 1.27 -41.48 -12.56
C ALA A 217 0.56 -41.51 -13.94
N GLU A 218 0.12 -42.67 -14.41
CA GLU A 218 -0.57 -42.85 -15.67
C GLU A 218 -2.08 -42.63 -15.61
N ASP A 219 -2.70 -42.66 -14.42
CA ASP A 219 -4.16 -42.57 -14.22
C ASP A 219 -4.67 -41.22 -13.66
N LEU A 220 -3.79 -40.26 -13.32
CA LEU A 220 -4.17 -38.95 -12.81
C LEU A 220 -4.19 -37.94 -13.94
N GLY A 221 -5.02 -38.17 -14.94
CA GLY A 221 -5.38 -37.18 -15.94
C GLY A 221 -6.16 -36.04 -15.27
N TYR A 222 -5.49 -34.88 -15.09
CA TYR A 222 -6.25 -33.65 -14.83
C TYR A 222 -6.83 -33.16 -16.16
N GLU A 223 -8.10 -32.82 -16.15
CA GLU A 223 -8.72 -32.15 -17.28
C GLU A 223 -8.36 -30.67 -17.25
N LYS A 224 -7.81 -30.20 -18.36
CA LYS A 224 -7.57 -28.79 -18.60
C LYS A 224 -8.65 -28.26 -19.53
N LYS A 225 -9.34 -27.21 -19.10
CA LYS A 225 -10.26 -26.45 -19.94
C LYS A 225 -9.76 -25.02 -20.10
N VAL A 226 -9.54 -24.60 -21.34
CA VAL A 226 -9.11 -23.23 -21.64
C VAL A 226 -10.31 -22.29 -21.50
N ILE A 227 -10.10 -21.19 -20.77
CA ILE A 227 -11.06 -20.10 -20.52
C ILE A 227 -10.41 -18.81 -21.01
N LYS A 228 -11.03 -18.09 -21.92
CA LYS A 228 -10.54 -16.78 -22.33
C LYS A 228 -10.78 -15.77 -21.22
N GLY A 229 -9.83 -14.84 -21.01
CA GLY A 229 -9.97 -13.79 -20.00
C GLY A 229 -11.26 -12.98 -20.13
N SER A 230 -11.69 -12.68 -21.36
CA SER A 230 -12.98 -12.00 -21.60
C SER A 230 -14.21 -12.74 -21.03
N GLN A 231 -14.14 -14.04 -20.82
CA GLN A 231 -15.24 -14.83 -20.19
C GLN A 231 -15.32 -14.61 -18.67
N LEU A 232 -14.28 -14.04 -18.03
CA LEU A 232 -14.28 -13.72 -16.62
C LEU A 232 -15.08 -12.43 -16.30
N ALA A 233 -15.55 -11.72 -17.33
CA ALA A 233 -16.35 -10.52 -17.14
C ALA A 233 -17.63 -10.83 -16.35
N GLY A 234 -17.84 -10.06 -15.25
CA GLY A 234 -18.98 -10.23 -14.37
C GLY A 234 -18.88 -11.40 -13.38
N ALA A 235 -17.76 -12.12 -13.37
CA ALA A 235 -17.53 -13.14 -12.35
C ALA A 235 -17.33 -12.50 -10.97
N VAL A 236 -17.70 -13.26 -9.93
CA VAL A 236 -17.60 -12.86 -8.52
C VAL A 236 -16.99 -14.00 -7.72
N ALA A 237 -16.04 -13.65 -6.86
CA ALA A 237 -15.47 -14.60 -5.89
C ALA A 237 -15.83 -14.26 -4.45
N ARG A 238 -15.55 -15.19 -3.54
CA ARG A 238 -15.58 -15.00 -2.09
C ARG A 238 -14.16 -14.76 -1.58
N HIS A 239 -14.04 -13.85 -0.62
CA HIS A 239 -12.81 -13.73 0.13
C HIS A 239 -12.50 -15.04 0.90
N PRO A 240 -11.24 -15.51 0.99
CA PRO A 240 -10.91 -16.74 1.74
C PRO A 240 -11.38 -16.69 3.20
N MET A 241 -11.44 -15.49 3.77
CA MET A 241 -11.89 -15.25 5.15
C MET A 241 -13.39 -14.90 5.25
N HIS A 242 -14.20 -15.14 4.22
CA HIS A 242 -15.62 -14.71 4.15
C HIS A 242 -16.45 -15.20 5.34
N ALA A 243 -16.11 -16.36 5.90
CA ALA A 243 -16.79 -16.92 7.08
C ALA A 243 -16.71 -16.04 8.33
N LEU A 244 -15.76 -15.09 8.37
CA LEU A 244 -15.63 -14.11 9.45
C LEU A 244 -16.70 -13.00 9.38
N GLY A 245 -17.44 -12.90 8.27
CA GLY A 245 -18.50 -11.91 8.10
C GLY A 245 -17.97 -10.48 7.79
N GLY A 246 -18.84 -9.49 7.94
CA GLY A 246 -18.51 -8.07 7.76
C GLY A 246 -17.85 -7.75 6.42
N PHE A 247 -16.69 -7.10 6.44
CA PHE A 247 -15.93 -6.75 5.23
C PHE A 247 -15.58 -7.98 4.38
N PHE A 248 -15.27 -9.10 5.00
CA PHE A 248 -14.88 -10.34 4.30
C PHE A 248 -16.06 -11.03 3.60
N ALA A 249 -17.28 -10.81 4.07
CA ALA A 249 -18.48 -11.38 3.44
C ALA A 249 -18.89 -10.65 2.16
N LYS A 250 -18.34 -9.46 1.90
CA LYS A 250 -18.64 -8.71 0.68
C LYS A 250 -18.13 -9.48 -0.55
N PRO A 251 -18.85 -9.40 -1.69
CA PRO A 251 -18.41 -9.99 -2.95
C PRO A 251 -17.05 -9.43 -3.41
N ARG A 252 -16.28 -10.26 -4.11
CA ARG A 252 -15.02 -9.89 -4.75
C ARG A 252 -15.21 -9.96 -6.26
N PRO A 253 -15.58 -8.83 -6.93
CA PRO A 253 -15.79 -8.81 -8.37
C PRO A 253 -14.47 -9.05 -9.11
N PHE A 254 -14.58 -9.67 -10.31
CA PHE A 254 -13.49 -9.70 -11.26
C PHE A 254 -13.51 -8.42 -12.09
N LEU A 255 -12.36 -7.76 -12.18
CA LEU A 255 -12.17 -6.50 -12.90
C LEU A 255 -11.16 -6.69 -14.03
N ALA A 256 -11.49 -6.23 -15.22
CA ALA A 256 -10.55 -6.22 -16.34
C ALA A 256 -9.43 -5.21 -16.11
N GLY A 257 -8.16 -5.64 -16.18
CA GLY A 257 -7.00 -4.78 -15.99
C GLY A 257 -5.93 -5.05 -17.05
N ASP A 258 -5.55 -4.01 -17.80
CA ASP A 258 -4.55 -4.11 -18.87
C ASP A 258 -3.12 -4.33 -18.34
N PHE A 259 -2.89 -4.07 -17.05
CA PHE A 259 -1.61 -4.30 -16.38
C PHE A 259 -1.39 -5.76 -15.97
N VAL A 260 -2.39 -6.63 -16.12
CA VAL A 260 -2.25 -8.04 -15.79
C VAL A 260 -1.35 -8.73 -16.80
N THR A 261 -0.20 -9.23 -16.36
CA THR A 261 0.79 -9.92 -17.17
C THR A 261 0.87 -11.41 -16.82
N THR A 262 1.60 -12.14 -17.66
CA THR A 262 1.91 -13.56 -17.46
C THR A 262 3.40 -13.81 -17.24
N ASP A 263 4.13 -12.82 -16.75
CA ASP A 263 5.57 -12.92 -16.49
C ASP A 263 5.86 -13.63 -15.15
N ALA A 264 4.95 -13.47 -14.18
CA ALA A 264 5.06 -14.09 -12.86
C ALA A 264 3.69 -14.33 -12.22
N GLY A 265 3.66 -15.11 -11.15
CA GLY A 265 2.46 -15.33 -10.34
C GLY A 265 1.50 -16.36 -10.94
N THR A 266 0.25 -15.96 -11.14
CA THR A 266 -0.86 -16.82 -11.60
C THR A 266 -1.69 -16.21 -12.73
N GLY A 267 -1.37 -14.97 -13.17
CA GLY A 267 -2.15 -14.24 -14.16
C GLY A 267 -3.48 -13.68 -13.63
N LEU A 268 -3.73 -13.81 -12.34
CA LEU A 268 -4.80 -13.17 -11.61
C LEU A 268 -4.18 -12.34 -10.48
N VAL A 269 -4.64 -11.11 -10.32
CA VAL A 269 -4.07 -10.17 -9.33
C VAL A 269 -5.13 -9.83 -8.29
N HIS A 270 -4.77 -9.96 -7.02
CA HIS A 270 -5.64 -9.46 -5.97
C HIS A 270 -5.54 -7.94 -5.87
N MET A 271 -6.65 -7.26 -5.59
CA MET A 271 -6.74 -5.81 -5.59
C MET A 271 -6.93 -5.29 -4.17
N ALA A 272 -5.95 -4.49 -3.71
CA ALA A 272 -5.98 -3.79 -2.42
C ALA A 272 -5.72 -2.29 -2.66
N PRO A 273 -6.76 -1.48 -2.88
CA PRO A 273 -6.66 -0.11 -3.39
C PRO A 273 -5.94 0.89 -2.48
N ASP A 274 -5.62 0.52 -1.26
CA ASP A 274 -4.80 1.32 -0.33
C ASP A 274 -3.30 0.99 -0.37
N HIS A 275 -2.89 -0.02 -1.17
CA HIS A 275 -1.50 -0.52 -1.18
C HIS A 275 -0.85 -0.58 -2.57
N GLY A 276 -1.56 -0.34 -3.65
CA GLY A 276 -1.04 -0.33 -5.03
C GLY A 276 -1.63 0.80 -5.87
N GLU A 277 -0.84 1.40 -6.76
CA GLU A 277 -1.32 2.46 -7.65
C GLU A 277 -2.31 1.92 -8.70
N ASP A 278 -1.99 0.81 -9.34
CA ASP A 278 -2.88 0.14 -10.30
C ASP A 278 -4.15 -0.36 -9.62
N ASP A 279 -4.02 -0.92 -8.41
CA ASP A 279 -5.13 -1.35 -7.56
C ASP A 279 -6.05 -0.18 -7.26
N PHE A 280 -5.48 0.95 -6.85
CA PHE A 280 -6.23 2.17 -6.55
C PHE A 280 -6.98 2.69 -7.77
N ALA A 281 -6.29 2.79 -8.91
CA ALA A 281 -6.86 3.31 -10.14
C ALA A 281 -8.03 2.44 -10.63
N LEU A 282 -7.82 1.13 -10.74
CA LEU A 282 -8.83 0.19 -11.20
C LEU A 282 -10.02 0.09 -10.23
N CYS A 283 -9.76 -0.03 -8.93
CA CYS A 283 -10.81 -0.10 -7.91
C CYS A 283 -11.64 1.18 -7.88
N LYS A 284 -11.01 2.36 -7.92
CA LYS A 284 -11.69 3.65 -7.95
C LYS A 284 -12.59 3.82 -9.18
N ALA A 285 -12.13 3.39 -10.36
CA ALA A 285 -12.93 3.40 -11.58
C ALA A 285 -14.18 2.51 -11.47
N ASN A 286 -14.15 1.50 -10.60
CA ASN A 286 -15.26 0.58 -10.33
C ASN A 286 -16.00 0.88 -9.01
N GLY A 287 -15.82 2.07 -8.42
CA GLY A 287 -16.53 2.50 -7.22
C GLY A 287 -16.07 1.84 -5.91
N LEU A 288 -14.93 1.16 -5.92
CA LEU A 288 -14.32 0.55 -4.73
C LEU A 288 -13.32 1.54 -4.13
N ASN A 289 -13.57 1.96 -2.89
CA ASN A 289 -12.71 2.92 -2.19
C ASN A 289 -11.68 2.19 -1.32
N PRO A 290 -10.52 2.82 -1.04
CA PRO A 290 -9.52 2.30 -0.11
C PRO A 290 -10.11 2.02 1.28
N VAL A 291 -9.61 0.98 1.92
CA VAL A 291 -9.98 0.59 3.29
C VAL A 291 -8.70 0.49 4.11
N PHE A 292 -8.47 1.49 4.95
CA PHE A 292 -7.23 1.62 5.70
C PHE A 292 -7.18 0.64 6.87
N ALA A 293 -6.36 -0.40 6.75
CA ALA A 293 -6.14 -1.41 7.77
C ALA A 293 -4.81 -1.25 8.50
N VAL A 294 -3.82 -0.67 7.85
CA VAL A 294 -2.46 -0.53 8.36
C VAL A 294 -2.22 0.91 8.80
N GLU A 295 -1.73 1.09 10.01
CA GLU A 295 -1.36 2.39 10.57
C GLU A 295 0.02 2.84 10.10
N GLY A 296 0.37 4.09 10.41
CA GLY A 296 1.62 4.69 9.98
C GLY A 296 2.88 3.97 10.45
N ASP A 297 2.81 3.20 11.52
CA ASP A 297 3.92 2.37 12.04
C ASP A 297 3.99 0.95 11.44
N GLY A 298 3.20 0.69 10.39
CA GLY A 298 3.17 -0.60 9.72
C GLY A 298 2.38 -1.69 10.46
N LYS A 299 1.63 -1.34 11.50
CA LYS A 299 0.80 -2.29 12.26
C LYS A 299 -0.63 -2.23 11.82
N TYR A 300 -1.35 -3.34 12.02
CA TYR A 300 -2.79 -3.31 11.82
C TYR A 300 -3.48 -2.48 12.90
N ARG A 301 -4.52 -1.77 12.49
CA ARG A 301 -5.40 -1.03 13.40
C ARG A 301 -5.99 -1.94 14.46
N ALA A 302 -6.06 -1.42 15.68
CA ALA A 302 -6.66 -2.13 16.80
C ALA A 302 -8.19 -2.25 16.69
N ASP A 303 -8.84 -1.35 15.93
CA ASP A 303 -10.29 -1.26 15.77
C ASP A 303 -10.78 -2.00 14.52
N TRP A 304 -10.57 -3.30 14.46
CA TRP A 304 -11.01 -4.16 13.35
C TRP A 304 -12.53 -4.23 13.13
N LEU A 305 -13.31 -3.35 13.73
CA LEU A 305 -14.78 -3.28 13.60
C LEU A 305 -15.26 -3.21 12.15
N TRP A 306 -14.50 -2.53 11.29
CA TRP A 306 -14.82 -2.42 9.88
C TRP A 306 -14.58 -3.73 9.10
N LEU A 307 -13.75 -4.63 9.58
CA LEU A 307 -13.50 -5.93 8.98
C LEU A 307 -14.64 -6.94 9.28
N GLY A 308 -15.07 -7.04 10.53
CA GLY A 308 -16.00 -8.07 10.94
C GLY A 308 -17.34 -7.62 11.54
N GLY A 309 -17.53 -6.34 11.85
CA GLY A 309 -18.73 -5.86 12.56
C GLY A 309 -18.87 -6.35 14.00
N GLN A 310 -17.93 -7.18 14.46
CA GLN A 310 -17.86 -7.76 15.79
C GLN A 310 -16.44 -7.61 16.31
N GLY A 311 -16.19 -6.58 17.04
CA GLY A 311 -14.87 -6.33 17.60
C GLY A 311 -14.16 -7.63 17.95
N SER A 312 -12.96 -7.83 17.38
CA SER A 312 -12.04 -8.92 17.72
C SER A 312 -12.38 -10.35 17.25
N VAL A 313 -12.94 -10.54 16.08
CA VAL A 313 -12.86 -11.87 15.44
C VAL A 313 -11.42 -12.21 15.04
N ILE A 314 -10.59 -11.20 14.85
CA ILE A 314 -9.16 -11.38 14.64
C ILE A 314 -8.49 -11.48 16.00
N ASN A 315 -7.76 -12.58 16.21
CA ASN A 315 -7.06 -12.84 17.46
C ASN A 315 -6.20 -11.62 17.84
N PRO A 316 -6.34 -11.07 19.07
CA PRO A 316 -5.57 -9.93 19.55
C PRO A 316 -4.04 -10.08 19.42
N LYS A 317 -3.53 -11.30 19.23
CA LYS A 317 -2.13 -11.55 18.92
C LYS A 317 -1.64 -10.86 17.64
N PHE A 318 -2.53 -10.51 16.71
CA PHE A 318 -2.18 -9.86 15.44
C PHE A 318 -2.28 -8.35 15.46
N VAL A 319 -2.96 -7.82 16.45
CA VAL A 319 -3.13 -6.39 16.62
C VAL A 319 -1.88 -5.79 17.24
N GLY A 320 -1.21 -4.90 16.53
CA GLY A 320 -0.06 -4.16 17.05
C GLY A 320 1.23 -4.97 17.28
N LYS A 321 1.41 -6.12 16.62
CA LYS A 321 2.66 -6.89 16.67
C LYS A 321 3.49 -6.75 15.41
N ASP A 322 4.79 -6.61 15.60
CA ASP A 322 5.79 -6.69 14.56
C ASP A 322 5.89 -8.15 14.09
N GLY A 323 5.61 -8.44 12.84
CA GLY A 323 5.81 -9.76 12.26
C GLY A 323 4.84 -10.13 11.15
N PRO A 324 5.24 -11.01 10.25
CA PRO A 324 4.42 -11.39 9.11
C PRO A 324 3.16 -12.16 9.56
N ILE A 325 2.01 -11.69 9.12
CA ILE A 325 0.68 -12.29 9.31
C ILE A 325 0.59 -13.72 8.78
N CYS A 326 1.51 -14.10 7.90
CA CYS A 326 1.44 -15.29 7.05
C CYS A 326 1.32 -16.61 7.80
N THR A 327 1.91 -16.74 8.99
CA THR A 327 1.85 -17.98 9.77
C THR A 327 0.51 -18.18 10.46
N ASP A 328 -0.13 -17.09 10.80
CA ASP A 328 -1.28 -17.11 11.72
C ASP A 328 -2.63 -16.99 10.99
N LEU A 329 -2.66 -16.48 9.74
CA LEU A 329 -3.84 -16.55 8.89
C LEU A 329 -4.23 -18.00 8.54
N ARG A 330 -3.25 -18.92 8.49
CA ARG A 330 -3.53 -20.36 8.35
C ARG A 330 -4.23 -20.94 9.57
N GLU A 331 -3.95 -20.48 10.77
CA GLU A 331 -4.61 -20.91 12.01
C GLU A 331 -6.00 -20.28 12.14
N ALA A 332 -6.16 -18.99 11.79
CA ALA A 332 -7.45 -18.32 11.77
C ALA A 332 -8.43 -18.93 10.74
N ALA A 333 -7.90 -19.36 9.58
CA ALA A 333 -8.70 -20.04 8.56
C ALA A 333 -9.06 -21.50 8.91
N ARG A 334 -8.35 -22.15 9.86
CA ARG A 334 -8.51 -23.57 10.22
C ARG A 334 -9.36 -23.82 11.47
N GLY A 335 -9.67 -22.84 12.27
CA GLY A 335 -10.38 -23.05 13.51
C GLY A 335 -10.56 -21.80 14.37
N GLY A 336 -11.21 -20.77 13.82
CA GLY A 336 -11.81 -19.75 14.66
C GLY A 336 -12.90 -20.35 15.55
N PRO A 337 -13.13 -19.84 16.78
CA PRO A 337 -14.22 -20.29 17.63
C PRO A 337 -15.54 -20.17 16.90
N GLU A 338 -16.43 -21.15 17.08
CA GLU A 338 -17.78 -21.14 16.53
C GLU A 338 -18.43 -19.76 16.76
N LEU A 339 -18.77 -19.08 15.66
CA LEU A 339 -19.49 -17.81 15.69
C LEU A 339 -20.86 -18.07 16.32
N THR A 340 -21.13 -17.48 17.46
CA THR A 340 -22.42 -17.52 18.09
C THR A 340 -23.48 -16.92 17.16
N LYS A 341 -24.65 -17.55 17.08
CA LYS A 341 -25.73 -17.26 16.11
C LYS A 341 -26.36 -15.86 16.17
N ASP A 342 -25.92 -15.01 17.10
CA ASP A 342 -26.56 -13.70 17.37
C ASP A 342 -25.91 -12.52 16.63
N ALA A 343 -24.92 -12.77 15.77
CA ALA A 343 -24.14 -11.73 15.10
C ALA A 343 -24.70 -11.25 13.75
N ARG A 344 -26.00 -11.24 13.55
CA ARG A 344 -26.65 -10.81 12.30
C ARG A 344 -27.28 -9.41 12.40
N ALA A 345 -26.56 -8.41 12.86
CA ALA A 345 -26.98 -7.05 12.62
C ALA A 345 -26.62 -6.61 11.19
N PRO A 346 -27.55 -6.05 10.41
CA PRO A 346 -27.21 -5.53 9.08
C PRO A 346 -26.26 -4.36 9.22
N TRP A 347 -25.26 -4.36 8.37
CA TRP A 347 -24.31 -3.25 8.20
C TRP A 347 -25.06 -1.97 7.80
N PRO A 348 -24.74 -0.78 8.37
CA PRO A 348 -25.28 0.48 7.87
C PRO A 348 -24.79 0.70 6.43
N GLU A 349 -25.75 0.89 5.51
CA GLU A 349 -25.50 1.04 4.07
C GLU A 349 -24.73 2.31 3.68
N THR A 350 -24.43 3.18 4.64
CA THR A 350 -23.64 4.41 4.42
C THR A 350 -22.70 4.65 5.60
N PRO A 351 -21.42 5.00 5.34
CA PRO A 351 -20.59 5.55 6.40
C PRO A 351 -21.24 6.82 6.94
N PRO A 352 -21.15 7.10 8.25
CA PRO A 352 -21.71 8.32 8.81
C PRO A 352 -21.17 9.51 8.01
N ALA A 353 -22.07 10.33 7.49
CA ALA A 353 -21.73 11.58 6.83
C ALA A 353 -20.83 12.38 7.76
N THR A 354 -19.59 12.64 7.31
CA THR A 354 -18.74 13.61 8.00
C THR A 354 -19.43 14.95 7.89
N THR A 355 -20.05 15.40 8.97
CA THR A 355 -20.59 16.74 9.08
C THR A 355 -19.47 17.72 8.79
N PRO A 356 -19.62 18.64 7.84
CA PRO A 356 -18.63 19.68 7.64
C PRO A 356 -18.53 20.51 8.95
N PRO A 357 -17.34 20.99 9.35
CA PRO A 357 -17.22 21.84 10.52
C PRO A 357 -18.08 23.08 10.33
N ASP A 358 -18.89 23.37 11.33
CA ASP A 358 -19.74 24.55 11.40
C ASP A 358 -18.97 25.79 11.00
N LYS A 359 -19.61 26.62 10.18
CA LYS A 359 -19.13 27.95 9.81
C LYS A 359 -18.82 28.71 11.07
N ALA A 360 -17.58 29.20 11.19
CA ALA A 360 -17.21 30.17 12.18
C ALA A 360 -18.15 31.43 12.06
N PRO A 361 -18.64 31.99 13.16
CA PRO A 361 -19.41 33.23 13.12
C PRO A 361 -18.53 34.37 12.65
N ALA A 362 -19.15 35.31 11.96
CA ALA A 362 -18.60 36.51 11.35
C ALA A 362 -17.82 37.42 12.29
#